data_cc84352ad23241a74bb3dc129b60e7f8
#
_entry.id   cc84352ad23241a74bb3dc129b60e7f8
#
_cell.length_a   1.000
_cell.length_b   1.000
_cell.length_c   1.000
_cell.angle_alpha   90.00
_cell.angle_beta   90.00
_cell.angle_gamma   90.00
#
_symmetry.space_group_name_H-M   'P 1'
#
loop_
_entity.id
_entity.type
_entity.pdbx_description
1 polymer ?
#
loop_
_entity_poly.entity_id
_entity_poly.type
_entity_poly.pdbx_seq_one_letter_code
_entity_poly.pdbx_strand_id
1 'polypeptide(L)'
;MEKIKNLSLRKTIILYTVASLVCTFLLSAVIFKTAEHTQKQIFWKYADEEAYFEIEEKEGLHYSINIQRPDSQIMTQTDLFLYELCDFLQTYTILILSVTGCCGAVLFFYKSKLRKPLKELERASKNISENNLDFQITYKNKDEMGHLCHEFERMREQLAKNNQKLWRMIEEEKTLRAAIAHDIRSPLAIMKGYQEMLIEYLPDETIDMDKAVHMLTAGMAQIERMDHFVETMQKLSSLENRELSREEITARQLAADMQAELTVFEKASAKQCVLQAPETEEVFFGDKAVILEVTENLLSNALRYAKEKVHICIQLTALELKIRVHDDGTGFGENAEEMTKAFRQQNAKDSLNHTGLGMYISRLYCEKHGGHLLLENNENNGASVTAVFSRIV
;
A
#
# COMPACT_ATOMS: atom_id res chain seq x y z
N MET A 1 -19.07 0.64 31.15
CA MET A 1 -18.73 -0.52 30.29
C MET A 1 -17.65 -0.23 29.24
N GLU A 2 -17.58 0.94 28.62
CA GLU A 2 -16.53 1.26 27.63
C GLU A 2 -15.10 1.25 28.18
N LYS A 3 -14.89 1.71 29.41
CA LYS A 3 -13.54 1.69 30.04
C LYS A 3 -12.96 0.27 30.17
N ILE A 4 -13.81 -0.74 30.42
CA ILE A 4 -13.35 -2.14 30.55
C ILE A 4 -13.02 -2.76 29.18
N LYS A 5 -13.72 -2.33 28.12
CA LYS A 5 -13.45 -2.80 26.74
C LYS A 5 -12.09 -2.35 26.23
N ASN A 6 -11.57 -1.22 26.70
CA ASN A 6 -10.29 -0.65 26.28
C ASN A 6 -9.12 -0.98 27.22
N LEU A 7 -9.35 -1.77 28.28
CA LEU A 7 -8.28 -2.28 29.15
C LEU A 7 -7.44 -3.31 28.38
N SER A 8 -6.12 -3.32 28.63
CA SER A 8 -5.22 -4.34 28.12
C SER A 8 -5.67 -5.75 28.53
N LEU A 9 -5.37 -6.74 27.69
CA LEU A 9 -5.71 -8.15 27.96
C LEU A 9 -5.20 -8.61 29.32
N ARG A 10 -3.94 -8.25 29.64
CA ARG A 10 -3.33 -8.56 30.93
C ARG A 10 -4.10 -7.96 32.12
N LYS A 11 -4.48 -6.70 32.05
CA LYS A 11 -5.26 -6.04 33.12
C LYS A 11 -6.66 -6.62 33.23
N THR A 12 -7.27 -6.98 32.12
CA THR A 12 -8.63 -7.54 32.10
C THR A 12 -8.66 -8.95 32.71
N ILE A 13 -7.70 -9.82 32.39
CA ILE A 13 -7.67 -11.17 32.97
C ILE A 13 -7.41 -11.10 34.48
N ILE A 14 -6.47 -10.24 34.91
CA ILE A 14 -6.21 -10.03 36.35
C ILE A 14 -7.48 -9.53 37.06
N LEU A 15 -8.19 -8.55 36.46
CA LEU A 15 -9.42 -8.03 37.04
C LEU A 15 -10.49 -9.12 37.21
N TYR A 16 -10.70 -9.98 36.21
CA TYR A 16 -11.69 -11.03 36.24
C TYR A 16 -11.33 -12.14 37.23
N THR A 17 -10.05 -12.53 37.30
CA THR A 17 -9.58 -13.54 38.26
C THR A 17 -9.66 -13.03 39.69
N VAL A 18 -9.24 -11.79 39.97
CA VAL A 18 -9.34 -11.18 41.29
C VAL A 18 -10.80 -11.04 41.70
N ALA A 19 -11.67 -10.53 40.83
CA ALA A 19 -13.09 -10.40 41.10
C ALA A 19 -13.74 -11.76 41.40
N SER A 20 -13.40 -12.80 40.62
CA SER A 20 -13.85 -14.16 40.84
C SER A 20 -13.40 -14.70 42.21
N LEU A 21 -12.11 -14.55 42.55
CA LEU A 21 -11.56 -15.00 43.84
C LEU A 21 -12.23 -14.29 45.04
N VAL A 22 -12.49 -12.99 44.92
CA VAL A 22 -13.21 -12.24 45.98
C VAL A 22 -14.64 -12.77 46.13
N CYS A 23 -15.35 -12.96 45.00
CA CYS A 23 -16.71 -13.54 45.05
C CYS A 23 -16.72 -14.94 45.62
N THR A 24 -15.78 -15.80 45.23
CA THR A 24 -15.70 -17.19 45.76
C THR A 24 -15.35 -17.20 47.24
N PHE A 25 -14.47 -16.32 47.71
CA PHE A 25 -14.15 -16.17 49.13
C PHE A 25 -15.35 -15.72 49.94
N LEU A 26 -16.07 -14.69 49.50
CA LEU A 26 -17.28 -14.23 50.18
C LEU A 26 -18.36 -15.31 50.21
N LEU A 27 -18.58 -16.04 49.12
CA LEU A 27 -19.55 -17.12 49.05
C LEU A 27 -19.14 -18.29 49.96
N SER A 28 -17.86 -18.67 49.95
CA SER A 28 -17.35 -19.74 50.83
C SER A 28 -17.48 -19.39 52.31
N ALA A 29 -17.24 -18.12 52.68
CA ALA A 29 -17.42 -17.66 54.07
C ALA A 29 -18.89 -17.78 54.55
N VAL A 30 -19.84 -17.48 53.65
CA VAL A 30 -21.27 -17.65 53.96
C VAL A 30 -21.62 -19.14 54.14
N ILE A 31 -21.16 -19.99 53.22
CA ILE A 31 -21.40 -21.44 53.28
C ILE A 31 -20.74 -22.02 54.52
N PHE A 32 -19.49 -21.67 54.82
CA PHE A 32 -18.78 -22.11 56.02
C PHE A 32 -19.54 -21.77 57.28
N LYS A 33 -19.96 -20.49 57.42
CA LYS A 33 -20.69 -20.02 58.60
C LYS A 33 -22.05 -20.71 58.80
N THR A 34 -22.76 -20.94 57.68
CA THR A 34 -24.04 -21.68 57.73
C THR A 34 -23.83 -23.15 58.08
N ALA A 35 -22.81 -23.80 57.50
CA ALA A 35 -22.45 -25.18 57.84
C ALA A 35 -22.00 -25.32 59.31
N GLU A 36 -21.17 -24.40 59.81
CA GLU A 36 -20.74 -24.35 61.20
C GLU A 36 -21.94 -24.20 62.16
N HIS A 37 -22.85 -23.28 61.81
CA HIS A 37 -24.07 -23.09 62.67
C HIS A 37 -24.94 -24.35 62.71
N THR A 38 -25.17 -24.97 61.54
CA THR A 38 -25.96 -26.21 61.46
C THR A 38 -25.26 -27.36 62.21
N GLN A 39 -23.95 -27.50 62.02
CA GLN A 39 -23.16 -28.51 62.73
C GLN A 39 -23.18 -28.33 64.23
N LYS A 40 -23.09 -27.10 64.73
CA LYS A 40 -23.24 -26.76 66.16
C LYS A 40 -24.63 -27.11 66.70
N GLN A 41 -25.72 -26.81 65.95
CA GLN A 41 -27.09 -27.20 66.39
C GLN A 41 -27.22 -28.69 66.46
N ILE A 42 -26.69 -29.48 65.53
CA ILE A 42 -26.73 -30.94 65.61
C ILE A 42 -25.86 -31.43 66.76
N PHE A 43 -24.68 -30.85 66.96
CA PHE A 43 -23.82 -31.21 68.09
C PHE A 43 -24.53 -31.07 69.44
N TRP A 44 -25.10 -29.88 69.72
CA TRP A 44 -25.80 -29.66 71.03
C TRP A 44 -27.04 -30.50 71.23
N LYS A 45 -27.63 -31.06 70.18
CA LYS A 45 -28.76 -32.00 70.29
C LYS A 45 -28.36 -33.37 70.88
N TYR A 46 -27.06 -33.74 70.64
CA TYR A 46 -26.55 -35.06 71.07
C TYR A 46 -25.35 -34.96 72.02
N ALA A 47 -24.95 -33.79 72.46
CA ALA A 47 -23.89 -33.59 73.45
C ALA A 47 -24.44 -33.73 74.84
N ASP A 48 -23.65 -34.34 75.70
CA ASP A 48 -23.90 -34.36 77.11
C ASP A 48 -23.43 -33.03 77.74
N GLU A 49 -24.37 -32.17 78.10
CA GLU A 49 -24.10 -30.85 78.69
C GLU A 49 -23.33 -30.93 80.00
N GLU A 50 -23.63 -31.91 80.83
CA GLU A 50 -22.99 -32.08 82.16
C GLU A 50 -21.53 -32.47 82.02
N ALA A 51 -21.20 -33.36 81.07
CA ALA A 51 -19.82 -33.75 80.79
C ALA A 51 -19.01 -32.60 80.16
N TYR A 52 -19.62 -31.71 79.33
CA TYR A 52 -18.99 -30.54 78.75
C TYR A 52 -18.55 -29.50 79.79
N PHE A 53 -19.42 -29.14 80.66
CA PHE A 53 -19.14 -28.16 81.73
C PHE A 53 -18.14 -28.73 82.76
N GLU A 54 -18.13 -30.02 83.04
CA GLU A 54 -17.16 -30.67 83.91
C GLU A 54 -15.75 -30.64 83.40
N ILE A 55 -15.56 -30.70 82.06
CA ILE A 55 -14.25 -30.58 81.35
C ILE A 55 -13.78 -29.14 81.40
N GLU A 56 -14.67 -28.16 81.18
CA GLU A 56 -14.32 -26.72 81.15
C GLU A 56 -13.93 -26.26 82.59
N GLU A 57 -14.53 -26.78 83.63
CA GLU A 57 -14.22 -26.43 85.04
C GLU A 57 -12.88 -27.07 85.51
N LYS A 58 -12.51 -28.24 85.02
CA LYS A 58 -11.29 -28.94 85.38
C LYS A 58 -10.01 -28.39 84.64
N GLU A 59 -10.12 -27.88 83.44
CA GLU A 59 -8.99 -27.44 82.69
C GLU A 59 -8.65 -25.91 82.78
N GLY A 60 -9.51 -25.16 83.47
CA GLY A 60 -9.34 -23.80 84.01
C GLY A 60 -8.35 -22.90 83.35
N LEU A 61 -8.17 -22.82 82.02
CA LEU A 61 -7.52 -21.78 81.30
C LEU A 61 -7.44 -22.06 79.77
N HIS A 62 -7.99 -21.18 78.97
CA HIS A 62 -7.64 -20.81 77.60
C HIS A 62 -7.06 -21.88 76.64
N TYR A 63 -7.47 -23.08 76.68
CA TYR A 63 -7.17 -24.09 75.65
C TYR A 63 -8.45 -24.39 74.85
N SER A 64 -8.29 -24.44 73.52
CA SER A 64 -9.34 -24.93 72.62
C SER A 64 -9.70 -26.37 73.07
N ILE A 65 -10.79 -26.51 73.76
CA ILE A 65 -11.31 -27.79 74.17
C ILE A 65 -11.58 -28.61 72.94
N ASN A 66 -10.87 -29.74 72.79
CA ASN A 66 -11.08 -30.62 71.65
C ASN A 66 -12.35 -31.49 71.97
N ILE A 67 -13.50 -30.92 71.68
CA ILE A 67 -14.80 -31.53 71.95
C ILE A 67 -14.87 -32.80 71.10
N GLN A 68 -14.96 -33.94 71.73
CA GLN A 68 -15.14 -35.23 71.06
C GLN A 68 -16.41 -35.19 70.21
N ARG A 69 -16.33 -35.67 69.00
CA ARG A 69 -17.50 -35.81 68.13
C ARG A 69 -18.55 -36.67 68.85
N PRO A 70 -19.87 -36.33 68.81
CA PRO A 70 -20.89 -37.14 69.33
C PRO A 70 -20.85 -38.55 68.72
N ASP A 71 -21.15 -39.59 69.52
CA ASP A 71 -21.08 -40.97 69.05
C ASP A 71 -22.06 -41.16 67.86
N SER A 72 -21.54 -41.57 66.73
CA SER A 72 -22.32 -41.78 65.49
C SER A 72 -23.42 -42.82 65.66
N GLN A 73 -23.35 -43.69 66.72
CA GLN A 73 -24.35 -44.69 66.99
C GLN A 73 -25.62 -44.11 67.69
N ILE A 74 -25.51 -42.93 68.27
CA ILE A 74 -26.62 -42.26 68.97
C ILE A 74 -27.37 -41.31 67.99
N MET A 75 -26.79 -40.90 66.95
CA MET A 75 -27.34 -39.94 65.95
C MET A 75 -28.41 -40.63 65.09
N THR A 76 -29.46 -39.87 64.72
CA THR A 76 -30.34 -40.31 63.63
C THR A 76 -29.59 -40.30 62.32
N GLN A 77 -29.93 -41.18 61.34
CA GLN A 77 -29.27 -41.27 60.07
C GLN A 77 -29.29 -39.93 59.30
N THR A 78 -30.33 -39.15 59.46
CA THR A 78 -30.45 -37.81 58.80
C THR A 78 -29.51 -36.78 59.43
N ASP A 79 -29.39 -36.78 60.77
CA ASP A 79 -28.51 -35.84 61.47
C ASP A 79 -27.00 -36.18 61.22
N LEU A 80 -26.71 -37.50 61.18
CA LEU A 80 -25.36 -37.96 60.83
C LEU A 80 -24.98 -37.53 59.42
N PHE A 81 -25.86 -37.75 58.44
CA PHE A 81 -25.60 -37.29 57.05
C PHE A 81 -25.39 -35.77 56.95
N LEU A 82 -26.25 -35.00 57.65
CA LEU A 82 -26.11 -33.53 57.66
C LEU A 82 -24.79 -33.06 58.31
N TYR A 83 -24.38 -33.73 59.38
CA TYR A 83 -23.12 -33.43 60.07
C TYR A 83 -21.93 -33.70 59.23
N GLU A 84 -21.86 -34.86 58.53
CA GLU A 84 -20.79 -35.20 57.58
C GLU A 84 -20.82 -34.31 56.39
N LEU A 85 -21.97 -33.91 55.83
CA LEU A 85 -22.12 -32.95 54.77
C LEU A 85 -21.57 -31.57 55.17
N CYS A 86 -21.86 -31.11 56.40
CA CYS A 86 -21.32 -29.85 56.89
C CYS A 86 -19.78 -29.90 57.03
N ASP A 87 -19.22 -31.01 57.50
CA ASP A 87 -17.77 -31.22 57.57
C ASP A 87 -17.12 -31.20 56.20
N PHE A 88 -17.71 -31.89 55.23
CA PHE A 88 -17.31 -31.85 53.82
C PHE A 88 -17.36 -30.44 53.25
N LEU A 89 -18.47 -29.73 53.48
CA LEU A 89 -18.62 -28.35 52.98
C LEU A 89 -17.58 -27.40 53.60
N GLN A 90 -17.30 -27.51 54.90
CA GLN A 90 -16.29 -26.69 55.58
C GLN A 90 -14.88 -26.94 55.02
N THR A 91 -14.58 -28.19 54.65
CA THR A 91 -13.25 -28.59 54.20
C THR A 91 -13.02 -28.26 52.71
N TYR A 92 -13.99 -28.56 51.85
CA TYR A 92 -13.78 -28.57 50.40
C TYR A 92 -14.40 -27.39 49.64
N THR A 93 -15.33 -26.63 50.23
CA THR A 93 -16.06 -25.56 49.51
C THR A 93 -15.13 -24.51 48.93
N ILE A 94 -14.12 -24.07 49.66
CA ILE A 94 -13.20 -23.03 49.17
C ILE A 94 -12.41 -23.50 47.93
N LEU A 95 -11.98 -24.77 47.93
CA LEU A 95 -11.24 -25.35 46.81
C LEU A 95 -12.13 -25.51 45.57
N ILE A 96 -13.32 -26.07 45.74
CA ILE A 96 -14.27 -26.29 44.64
C ILE A 96 -14.71 -24.95 44.02
N LEU A 97 -15.07 -23.97 44.86
CA LEU A 97 -15.49 -22.65 44.40
C LEU A 97 -14.36 -21.86 43.74
N SER A 98 -13.13 -21.97 44.27
CA SER A 98 -11.97 -21.27 43.65
C SER A 98 -11.65 -21.83 42.26
N VAL A 99 -11.66 -23.15 42.10
CA VAL A 99 -11.41 -23.78 40.79
C VAL A 99 -12.53 -23.43 39.77
N THR A 100 -13.78 -23.59 40.16
CA THR A 100 -14.94 -23.28 39.30
C THR A 100 -15.00 -21.78 38.98
N GLY A 101 -14.70 -20.91 39.92
CA GLY A 101 -14.64 -19.48 39.72
C GLY A 101 -13.52 -19.05 38.78
N CYS A 102 -12.31 -19.60 38.90
CA CYS A 102 -11.21 -19.37 37.99
C CYS A 102 -11.54 -19.86 36.57
N CYS A 103 -12.09 -21.04 36.41
CA CYS A 103 -12.55 -21.54 35.12
C CYS A 103 -13.58 -20.60 34.47
N GLY A 104 -14.57 -20.15 35.27
CA GLY A 104 -15.57 -19.17 34.81
C GLY A 104 -14.96 -17.85 34.38
N ALA A 105 -14.00 -17.32 35.13
CA ALA A 105 -13.29 -16.09 34.80
C ALA A 105 -12.53 -16.20 33.47
N VAL A 106 -11.83 -17.31 33.22
CA VAL A 106 -11.09 -17.58 31.96
C VAL A 106 -12.05 -17.69 30.78
N LEU A 107 -13.14 -18.43 30.92
CA LEU A 107 -14.16 -18.59 29.88
C LEU A 107 -14.82 -17.24 29.53
N PHE A 108 -15.11 -16.44 30.54
CA PHE A 108 -15.70 -15.11 30.35
C PHE A 108 -14.69 -14.14 29.65
N PHE A 109 -13.43 -14.19 30.07
CA PHE A 109 -12.35 -13.44 29.40
C PHE A 109 -12.22 -13.82 27.93
N TYR A 110 -12.14 -15.11 27.62
CA TYR A 110 -12.08 -15.61 26.25
C TYR A 110 -13.25 -15.11 25.41
N LYS A 111 -14.47 -15.27 25.90
CA LYS A 111 -15.70 -14.88 25.21
C LYS A 111 -15.79 -13.36 24.98
N SER A 112 -15.35 -12.55 25.96
CA SER A 112 -15.50 -11.08 25.92
C SER A 112 -14.39 -10.39 25.15
N LYS A 113 -13.13 -10.91 25.20
CA LYS A 113 -11.95 -10.24 24.67
C LYS A 113 -11.31 -10.91 23.46
N LEU A 114 -11.30 -12.23 23.39
CA LEU A 114 -10.54 -12.96 22.36
C LEU A 114 -11.42 -13.46 21.22
N ARG A 115 -12.60 -13.98 21.50
CA ARG A 115 -13.45 -14.66 20.50
C ARG A 115 -13.77 -13.79 19.28
N LYS A 116 -14.13 -12.52 19.50
CA LYS A 116 -14.49 -11.61 18.41
C LYS A 116 -13.31 -11.26 17.51
N PRO A 117 -12.19 -10.70 18.03
CA PRO A 117 -11.07 -10.31 17.16
C PRO A 117 -10.43 -11.52 16.49
N LEU A 118 -10.32 -12.68 17.14
CA LEU A 118 -9.79 -13.88 16.50
C LEU A 118 -10.64 -14.31 15.31
N LYS A 119 -11.97 -14.28 15.42
CA LYS A 119 -12.88 -14.62 14.32
C LYS A 119 -12.80 -13.62 13.18
N GLU A 120 -12.63 -12.32 13.48
CA GLU A 120 -12.41 -11.29 12.46
C GLU A 120 -11.09 -11.49 11.72
N LEU A 121 -10.01 -11.80 12.44
CA LEU A 121 -8.70 -12.07 11.84
C LEU A 121 -8.69 -13.36 11.01
N GLU A 122 -9.34 -14.41 11.47
CA GLU A 122 -9.53 -15.67 10.73
C GLU A 122 -10.25 -15.41 9.40
N ARG A 123 -11.36 -14.65 9.45
CA ARG A 123 -12.11 -14.25 8.24
C ARG A 123 -11.26 -13.39 7.31
N ALA A 124 -10.52 -12.41 7.88
CA ALA A 124 -9.63 -11.55 7.11
C ALA A 124 -8.53 -12.36 6.40
N SER A 125 -7.89 -13.27 7.11
CA SER A 125 -6.87 -14.16 6.55
C SER A 125 -7.42 -15.02 5.40
N LYS A 126 -8.62 -15.58 5.58
CA LYS A 126 -9.28 -16.37 4.54
C LYS A 126 -9.58 -15.53 3.29
N ASN A 127 -10.17 -14.35 3.46
CA ASN A 127 -10.48 -13.46 2.34
C ASN A 127 -9.21 -13.05 1.58
N ILE A 128 -8.12 -12.71 2.30
CA ILE A 128 -6.82 -12.39 1.69
C ILE A 128 -6.29 -13.58 0.89
N SER A 129 -6.39 -14.80 1.41
CA SER A 129 -5.94 -16.02 0.71
C SER A 129 -6.74 -16.30 -0.57
N GLU A 130 -8.00 -15.88 -0.62
CA GLU A 130 -8.88 -15.94 -1.79
C GLU A 130 -8.73 -14.73 -2.72
N ASN A 131 -7.73 -13.87 -2.46
CA ASN A 131 -7.49 -12.61 -3.19
C ASN A 131 -8.66 -11.61 -3.15
N ASN A 132 -9.55 -11.75 -2.19
CA ASN A 132 -10.64 -10.82 -1.94
C ASN A 132 -10.18 -9.79 -0.90
N LEU A 133 -9.90 -8.57 -1.35
CA LEU A 133 -9.45 -7.46 -0.50
C LEU A 133 -10.57 -6.44 -0.22
N ASP A 134 -11.78 -6.67 -0.72
CA ASP A 134 -12.95 -5.79 -0.54
C ASP A 134 -13.70 -6.13 0.75
N PHE A 135 -13.04 -5.93 1.87
CA PHE A 135 -13.62 -6.04 3.21
C PHE A 135 -12.88 -5.10 4.16
N GLN A 136 -13.42 -4.89 5.36
CA GLN A 136 -12.79 -4.13 6.43
C GLN A 136 -12.83 -4.88 7.75
N ILE A 137 -11.79 -4.76 8.56
CA ILE A 137 -11.74 -5.29 9.92
C ILE A 137 -12.38 -4.26 10.86
N THR A 138 -13.49 -4.65 11.51
CA THR A 138 -14.34 -3.72 12.26
C THR A 138 -14.04 -3.63 13.75
N TYR A 139 -13.07 -4.40 14.27
CA TYR A 139 -12.72 -4.40 15.69
C TYR A 139 -11.98 -3.10 16.09
N LYS A 140 -12.64 -2.27 16.95
CA LYS A 140 -12.19 -0.90 17.28
C LYS A 140 -11.69 -0.71 18.72
N ASN A 141 -11.54 -1.78 19.51
CA ASN A 141 -11.04 -1.64 20.88
C ASN A 141 -9.57 -1.20 20.89
N LYS A 142 -9.17 -0.47 21.94
CA LYS A 142 -7.80 0.02 22.12
C LYS A 142 -6.94 -0.93 22.98
N ASP A 143 -7.21 -2.23 22.92
CA ASP A 143 -6.42 -3.27 23.56
C ASP A 143 -5.42 -3.89 22.57
N GLU A 144 -4.63 -4.88 23.02
CA GLU A 144 -3.61 -5.54 22.19
C GLU A 144 -4.22 -6.24 20.97
N MET A 145 -5.46 -6.76 21.08
CA MET A 145 -6.18 -7.32 19.94
C MET A 145 -6.61 -6.26 18.95
N GLY A 146 -6.99 -5.07 19.43
CA GLY A 146 -7.33 -3.93 18.59
C GLY A 146 -6.13 -3.43 17.81
N HIS A 147 -4.95 -3.38 18.45
CA HIS A 147 -3.70 -3.05 17.76
C HIS A 147 -3.38 -4.07 16.66
N LEU A 148 -3.49 -5.37 16.96
CA LEU A 148 -3.26 -6.42 15.98
C LEU A 148 -4.24 -6.34 14.80
N CYS A 149 -5.53 -6.11 15.06
CA CYS A 149 -6.53 -5.92 14.02
C CYS A 149 -6.23 -4.69 13.15
N HIS A 150 -5.71 -3.61 13.75
CA HIS A 150 -5.33 -2.41 13.02
C HIS A 150 -4.13 -2.64 12.09
N GLU A 151 -3.09 -3.35 12.55
CA GLU A 151 -1.94 -3.71 11.70
C GLU A 151 -2.34 -4.65 10.55
N PHE A 152 -3.26 -5.59 10.79
CA PHE A 152 -3.83 -6.42 9.73
C PHE A 152 -4.62 -5.60 8.70
N GLU A 153 -5.41 -4.61 9.13
CA GLU A 153 -6.14 -3.72 8.22
C GLU A 153 -5.17 -2.87 7.39
N ARG A 154 -4.11 -2.35 8.01
CA ARG A 154 -3.06 -1.61 7.31
C ARG A 154 -2.37 -2.46 6.24
N MET A 155 -2.08 -3.72 6.57
CA MET A 155 -1.51 -4.68 5.60
C MET A 155 -2.48 -4.94 4.44
N ARG A 156 -3.78 -5.16 4.73
CA ARG A 156 -4.82 -5.33 3.72
C ARG A 156 -4.91 -4.11 2.79
N GLU A 157 -4.93 -2.89 3.35
CA GLU A 157 -4.95 -1.65 2.55
C GLU A 157 -3.72 -1.53 1.64
N GLN A 158 -2.54 -1.89 2.16
CA GLN A 158 -1.32 -1.85 1.36
C GLN A 158 -1.36 -2.88 0.22
N LEU A 159 -1.85 -4.09 0.47
CA LEU A 159 -2.06 -5.11 -0.56
C LEU A 159 -3.08 -4.65 -1.61
N ALA A 160 -4.18 -4.02 -1.19
CA ALA A 160 -5.19 -3.49 -2.11
C ALA A 160 -4.61 -2.40 -3.02
N LYS A 161 -3.83 -1.46 -2.46
CA LYS A 161 -3.13 -0.42 -3.22
C LYS A 161 -2.11 -1.02 -4.20
N ASN A 162 -1.35 -2.00 -3.77
CA ASN A 162 -0.37 -2.68 -4.63
C ASN A 162 -1.06 -3.42 -5.78
N ASN A 163 -2.15 -4.15 -5.52
CA ASN A 163 -2.94 -4.81 -6.56
C ASN A 163 -3.52 -3.79 -7.56
N GLN A 164 -4.08 -2.70 -7.08
CA GLN A 164 -4.60 -1.65 -7.95
C GLN A 164 -3.51 -1.04 -8.84
N LYS A 165 -2.31 -0.83 -8.28
CA LYS A 165 -1.14 -0.36 -9.04
C LYS A 165 -0.72 -1.37 -10.11
N LEU A 166 -0.65 -2.66 -9.75
CA LEU A 166 -0.32 -3.74 -10.69
C LEU A 166 -1.34 -3.84 -11.84
N TRP A 167 -2.64 -3.77 -11.55
CA TRP A 167 -3.67 -3.77 -12.58
C TRP A 167 -3.55 -2.59 -13.53
N ARG A 168 -3.24 -1.40 -13.01
CA ARG A 168 -2.99 -0.22 -13.84
C ARG A 168 -1.79 -0.43 -14.76
N MET A 169 -0.68 -0.95 -14.25
CA MET A 169 0.51 -1.24 -15.05
C MET A 169 0.22 -2.28 -16.15
N ILE A 170 -0.53 -3.34 -15.85
CA ILE A 170 -0.95 -4.35 -16.84
C ILE A 170 -1.82 -3.73 -17.94
N GLU A 171 -2.73 -2.83 -17.59
CA GLU A 171 -3.61 -2.17 -18.56
C GLU A 171 -2.82 -1.17 -19.43
N GLU A 172 -1.88 -0.43 -18.85
CA GLU A 172 -0.95 0.44 -19.59
C GLU A 172 -0.10 -0.39 -20.56
N GLU A 173 0.44 -1.54 -20.13
CA GLU A 173 1.23 -2.45 -20.99
C GLU A 173 0.40 -3.03 -22.15
N LYS A 174 -0.84 -3.45 -21.88
CA LYS A 174 -1.75 -3.92 -22.95
C LYS A 174 -2.02 -2.84 -23.98
N THR A 175 -2.29 -1.62 -23.53
CA THR A 175 -2.54 -0.47 -24.39
C THR A 175 -1.32 -0.15 -25.24
N LEU A 176 -0.13 -0.18 -24.63
CA LEU A 176 1.17 0.00 -25.32
C LEU A 176 1.36 -1.06 -26.41
N ARG A 177 1.18 -2.34 -26.10
CA ARG A 177 1.32 -3.43 -27.07
C ARG A 177 0.32 -3.32 -28.25
N ALA A 178 -0.92 -2.94 -27.95
CA ALA A 178 -1.93 -2.75 -29.01
C ALA A 178 -1.57 -1.60 -29.94
N ALA A 179 -1.07 -0.49 -29.38
CA ALA A 179 -0.65 0.66 -30.15
C ALA A 179 0.61 0.37 -31.01
N ILE A 180 1.60 -0.37 -30.46
CA ILE A 180 2.76 -0.86 -31.21
C ILE A 180 2.32 -1.66 -32.44
N ALA A 181 1.43 -2.62 -32.24
CA ALA A 181 0.93 -3.47 -33.32
C ALA A 181 0.19 -2.65 -34.40
N HIS A 182 -0.55 -1.62 -34.02
CA HIS A 182 -1.24 -0.70 -34.94
C HIS A 182 -0.22 0.13 -35.75
N ASP A 183 0.76 0.72 -35.08
CA ASP A 183 1.71 1.65 -35.70
C ASP A 183 2.75 0.92 -36.60
N ILE A 184 2.99 -0.35 -36.39
CA ILE A 184 3.72 -1.21 -37.33
C ILE A 184 2.85 -1.60 -38.53
N ARG A 185 1.58 -1.94 -38.32
CA ARG A 185 0.70 -2.43 -39.40
C ARG A 185 0.40 -1.35 -40.43
N SER A 186 0.25 -0.08 -40.03
CA SER A 186 -0.10 1.02 -40.90
C SER A 186 0.96 1.27 -42.00
N PRO A 187 2.24 1.52 -41.69
CA PRO A 187 3.26 1.71 -42.72
C PRO A 187 3.46 0.46 -43.58
N LEU A 188 3.39 -0.74 -43.01
CA LEU A 188 3.46 -2.00 -43.77
C LEU A 188 2.34 -2.12 -44.80
N ALA A 189 1.11 -1.76 -44.42
CA ALA A 189 -0.02 -1.79 -45.35
C ALA A 189 0.14 -0.80 -46.50
N ILE A 190 0.66 0.41 -46.21
CA ILE A 190 0.96 1.44 -47.24
C ILE A 190 2.04 0.93 -48.20
N MET A 191 3.16 0.41 -47.69
CA MET A 191 4.22 -0.14 -48.52
C MET A 191 3.75 -1.28 -49.37
N LYS A 192 2.98 -2.22 -48.79
CA LYS A 192 2.39 -3.33 -49.52
C LYS A 192 1.49 -2.83 -50.65
N GLY A 193 0.62 -1.83 -50.38
CA GLY A 193 -0.26 -1.26 -51.37
C GLY A 193 0.52 -0.61 -52.56
N TYR A 194 1.59 0.13 -52.25
CA TYR A 194 2.44 0.67 -53.32
C TYR A 194 3.13 -0.40 -54.17
N GLN A 195 3.62 -1.46 -53.51
CA GLN A 195 4.25 -2.59 -54.23
C GLN A 195 3.23 -3.34 -55.09
N GLU A 196 2.04 -3.64 -54.56
CA GLU A 196 0.97 -4.29 -55.32
C GLU A 196 0.59 -3.46 -56.57
N MET A 197 0.41 -2.14 -56.41
CA MET A 197 0.10 -1.24 -57.52
C MET A 197 1.22 -1.20 -58.58
N LEU A 198 2.48 -1.15 -58.15
CA LEU A 198 3.62 -1.18 -59.07
C LEU A 198 3.71 -2.51 -59.79
N ILE A 199 3.53 -3.63 -59.13
CA ILE A 199 3.56 -4.97 -59.74
C ILE A 199 2.43 -5.15 -60.77
N GLU A 200 1.24 -4.65 -60.51
CA GLU A 200 0.05 -4.85 -61.34
C GLU A 200 0.05 -3.89 -62.55
N TYR A 201 0.39 -2.61 -62.35
CA TYR A 201 0.13 -1.58 -63.36
C TYR A 201 1.39 -1.02 -64.07
N LEU A 202 2.61 -1.29 -63.55
CA LEU A 202 3.84 -0.83 -64.22
C LEU A 202 4.14 -1.64 -65.51
N PRO A 203 3.91 -3.00 -65.60
CA PRO A 203 4.14 -3.74 -66.82
C PRO A 203 3.23 -3.37 -67.97
N ASP A 204 2.00 -2.89 -67.66
CA ASP A 204 1.01 -2.49 -68.65
C ASP A 204 1.10 -1.00 -69.04
N GLU A 205 2.19 -0.33 -68.63
CA GLU A 205 2.42 1.11 -68.87
C GLU A 205 1.27 2.03 -68.39
N THR A 206 0.39 1.54 -67.51
CA THR A 206 -0.76 2.27 -66.97
C THR A 206 -0.30 3.30 -65.94
N ILE A 207 0.85 3.08 -65.28
CA ILE A 207 1.53 4.02 -64.39
C ILE A 207 2.76 4.58 -65.11
N ASP A 208 2.86 5.92 -65.21
CA ASP A 208 4.03 6.56 -65.72
C ASP A 208 5.23 6.44 -64.75
N MET A 209 6.45 6.63 -65.28
CA MET A 209 7.68 6.49 -64.53
C MET A 209 7.76 7.47 -63.34
N ASP A 210 7.22 8.70 -63.51
CA ASP A 210 7.24 9.69 -62.44
C ASP A 210 6.38 9.26 -61.23
N LYS A 211 5.20 8.67 -61.49
CA LYS A 211 4.34 8.08 -60.44
C LYS A 211 4.99 6.86 -59.81
N ALA A 212 5.65 6.01 -60.60
CA ALA A 212 6.38 4.86 -60.08
C ALA A 212 7.50 5.30 -59.11
N VAL A 213 8.29 6.28 -59.48
CA VAL A 213 9.34 6.88 -58.64
C VAL A 213 8.74 7.52 -57.39
N HIS A 214 7.61 8.23 -57.51
CA HIS A 214 6.93 8.81 -56.36
C HIS A 214 6.46 7.72 -55.37
N MET A 215 5.88 6.61 -55.85
CA MET A 215 5.46 5.47 -54.99
C MET A 215 6.65 4.81 -54.30
N LEU A 216 7.76 4.61 -54.99
CA LEU A 216 8.99 4.07 -54.42
C LEU A 216 9.56 4.99 -53.34
N THR A 217 9.61 6.31 -53.62
CA THR A 217 10.07 7.29 -52.62
C THR A 217 9.18 7.35 -51.41
N ALA A 218 7.85 7.32 -51.62
CA ALA A 218 6.89 7.27 -50.50
C ALA A 218 7.01 5.97 -49.70
N GLY A 219 7.27 4.84 -50.37
CA GLY A 219 7.53 3.56 -49.70
C GLY A 219 8.83 3.60 -48.88
N MET A 220 9.88 4.21 -49.41
CA MET A 220 11.16 4.39 -48.69
C MET A 220 10.97 5.23 -47.42
N ALA A 221 10.21 6.30 -47.50
CA ALA A 221 9.87 7.12 -46.32
C ALA A 221 9.12 6.33 -45.23
N GLN A 222 8.32 5.30 -45.60
CA GLN A 222 7.70 4.41 -44.61
C GLN A 222 8.73 3.47 -43.98
N ILE A 223 9.73 3.01 -44.70
CA ILE A 223 10.82 2.20 -44.15
C ILE A 223 11.64 3.01 -43.14
N GLU A 224 12.06 4.22 -43.50
CA GLU A 224 12.79 5.12 -42.59
C GLU A 224 11.99 5.41 -41.31
N ARG A 225 10.68 5.60 -41.46
CA ARG A 225 9.78 5.76 -40.31
C ARG A 225 9.74 4.50 -39.38
N MET A 226 9.72 3.32 -39.98
CA MET A 226 9.76 2.07 -39.20
C MET A 226 11.10 1.89 -38.51
N ASP A 227 12.20 2.26 -39.15
CA ASP A 227 13.54 2.19 -38.57
C ASP A 227 13.64 3.08 -37.33
N HIS A 228 13.20 4.32 -37.43
CA HIS A 228 13.10 5.23 -36.28
C HIS A 228 12.16 4.72 -35.16
N PHE A 229 11.04 4.05 -35.53
CA PHE A 229 10.16 3.43 -34.58
C PHE A 229 10.86 2.29 -33.83
N VAL A 230 11.61 1.43 -34.50
CA VAL A 230 12.38 0.34 -33.90
C VAL A 230 13.45 0.89 -32.94
N GLU A 231 14.19 1.94 -33.35
CA GLU A 231 15.15 2.60 -32.45
C GLU A 231 14.48 3.14 -31.18
N THR A 232 13.32 3.76 -31.33
CA THR A 232 12.55 4.27 -30.19
C THR A 232 12.08 3.14 -29.26
N MET A 233 11.68 1.99 -29.81
CA MET A 233 11.33 0.80 -29.04
C MET A 233 12.53 0.18 -28.32
N GLN A 234 13.70 0.17 -28.94
CA GLN A 234 14.93 -0.28 -28.30
C GLN A 234 15.30 0.62 -27.13
N LYS A 235 15.17 1.94 -27.26
CA LYS A 235 15.36 2.91 -26.17
C LYS A 235 14.39 2.62 -25.03
N LEU A 236 13.11 2.41 -25.31
CA LEU A 236 12.10 2.08 -24.29
C LEU A 236 12.42 0.77 -23.56
N SER A 237 12.79 -0.29 -24.28
CA SER A 237 13.16 -1.57 -23.70
C SER A 237 14.44 -1.49 -22.84
N SER A 238 15.43 -0.71 -23.30
CA SER A 238 16.67 -0.53 -22.55
C SER A 238 16.45 0.28 -21.27
N LEU A 239 15.47 1.17 -21.25
CA LEU A 239 15.14 2.02 -20.11
C LEU A 239 14.78 1.22 -18.85
N GLU A 240 14.05 0.12 -18.99
CA GLU A 240 13.64 -0.73 -17.86
C GLU A 240 14.86 -1.28 -17.10
N ASN A 241 15.90 -1.71 -17.84
CA ASN A 241 17.07 -2.39 -17.29
C ASN A 241 18.29 -1.45 -17.10
N ARG A 242 18.22 -0.21 -17.58
CA ARG A 242 19.32 0.75 -17.48
C ARG A 242 19.48 1.23 -16.04
N GLU A 243 20.61 1.01 -15.43
CA GLU A 243 21.01 1.69 -14.20
C GLU A 243 21.42 3.13 -14.55
N LEU A 244 20.91 4.10 -13.78
CA LEU A 244 21.25 5.50 -13.97
C LEU A 244 22.69 5.73 -13.50
N SER A 245 23.50 6.38 -14.36
CA SER A 245 24.85 6.80 -13.99
C SER A 245 24.78 8.01 -13.04
N ARG A 246 25.71 8.07 -12.09
CA ARG A 246 25.84 9.22 -11.18
C ARG A 246 27.02 10.07 -11.61
N GLU A 247 26.74 11.17 -12.27
CA GLU A 247 27.72 12.13 -12.74
C GLU A 247 27.50 13.51 -12.10
N GLU A 248 28.57 14.27 -11.96
CA GLU A 248 28.50 15.66 -11.54
C GLU A 248 28.09 16.54 -12.70
N ILE A 249 27.02 17.28 -12.55
CA ILE A 249 26.44 18.16 -13.58
C ILE A 249 26.40 19.59 -13.04
N THR A 250 27.06 20.50 -13.76
CA THR A 250 26.99 21.93 -13.49
C THR A 250 26.11 22.62 -14.54
N ALA A 251 25.46 23.72 -14.15
CA ALA A 251 24.60 24.48 -15.05
C ALA A 251 25.37 24.95 -16.30
N ARG A 252 26.64 25.34 -16.14
CA ARG A 252 27.50 25.79 -17.22
C ARG A 252 27.80 24.70 -18.26
N GLN A 253 28.14 23.48 -17.80
CA GLN A 253 28.39 22.33 -18.69
C GLN A 253 27.13 21.93 -19.44
N LEU A 254 26.00 21.80 -18.73
CA LEU A 254 24.73 21.44 -19.34
C LEU A 254 24.29 22.49 -20.38
N ALA A 255 24.42 23.78 -20.08
CA ALA A 255 24.10 24.84 -21.02
C ALA A 255 25.01 24.82 -22.25
N ALA A 256 26.30 24.51 -22.09
CA ALA A 256 27.23 24.42 -23.22
C ALA A 256 26.88 23.25 -24.15
N ASP A 257 26.54 22.07 -23.60
CA ASP A 257 26.14 20.91 -24.39
C ASP A 257 24.82 21.21 -25.15
N MET A 258 23.85 21.76 -24.46
CA MET A 258 22.55 22.13 -25.06
C MET A 258 22.70 23.22 -26.13
N GLN A 259 23.60 24.20 -25.93
CA GLN A 259 23.84 25.25 -26.92
C GLN A 259 24.44 24.71 -28.24
N ALA A 260 25.28 23.66 -28.13
CA ALA A 260 25.83 23.00 -29.34
C ALA A 260 24.70 22.33 -30.15
N GLU A 261 23.76 21.65 -29.51
CA GLU A 261 22.59 21.03 -30.14
C GLU A 261 21.64 22.09 -30.73
N LEU A 262 21.34 23.15 -29.97
CA LEU A 262 20.47 24.23 -30.40
C LEU A 262 20.94 24.87 -31.72
N THR A 263 22.26 25.07 -31.89
CA THR A 263 22.83 25.62 -33.11
C THR A 263 22.52 24.75 -34.34
N VAL A 264 22.43 23.44 -34.19
CA VAL A 264 22.06 22.51 -35.25
C VAL A 264 20.59 22.65 -35.60
N PHE A 265 19.73 22.68 -34.58
CA PHE A 265 18.27 22.78 -34.71
C PHE A 265 17.83 24.13 -35.30
N GLU A 266 18.47 25.26 -34.94
CA GLU A 266 18.17 26.58 -35.48
C GLU A 266 18.45 26.64 -37.00
N LYS A 267 19.57 26.03 -37.43
CA LYS A 267 19.92 25.97 -38.85
C LYS A 267 18.93 25.11 -39.66
N ALA A 268 18.39 24.06 -39.05
CA ALA A 268 17.45 23.13 -39.69
C ALA A 268 16.01 23.67 -39.74
N SER A 269 15.57 24.38 -38.69
CA SER A 269 14.16 24.77 -38.52
C SER A 269 13.85 26.22 -38.91
N ALA A 270 14.84 27.08 -39.08
CA ALA A 270 14.70 28.54 -39.26
C ALA A 270 13.93 29.24 -38.11
N LYS A 271 13.88 28.63 -36.90
CA LYS A 271 13.23 29.16 -35.71
C LYS A 271 14.27 29.62 -34.71
N GLN A 272 13.92 30.61 -33.89
CA GLN A 272 14.82 31.18 -32.90
C GLN A 272 14.72 30.41 -31.59
N CYS A 273 15.85 29.93 -31.04
CA CYS A 273 15.95 29.30 -29.75
C CYS A 273 16.65 30.20 -28.73
N VAL A 274 16.09 30.36 -27.55
CA VAL A 274 16.65 31.17 -26.47
C VAL A 274 16.92 30.28 -25.28
N LEU A 275 18.19 30.10 -24.90
CA LEU A 275 18.60 29.34 -23.75
C LEU A 275 18.90 30.28 -22.57
N GLN A 276 18.27 30.02 -21.44
CA GLN A 276 18.53 30.70 -20.17
C GLN A 276 19.04 29.67 -19.16
N ALA A 277 20.25 29.87 -18.67
CA ALA A 277 20.84 29.02 -17.63
C ALA A 277 21.22 29.91 -16.42
N PRO A 278 21.09 29.39 -15.17
CA PRO A 278 21.47 30.13 -13.99
C PRO A 278 23.00 30.23 -13.86
N GLU A 279 23.48 31.36 -13.40
CA GLU A 279 24.87 31.52 -12.98
C GLU A 279 25.00 30.99 -11.53
N THR A 280 25.14 29.69 -11.37
CA THR A 280 25.29 29.04 -10.05
C THR A 280 26.49 28.09 -10.07
N GLU A 281 27.14 27.96 -8.91
CA GLU A 281 28.20 26.97 -8.67
C GLU A 281 27.66 25.67 -8.10
N GLU A 282 26.33 25.57 -7.93
CA GLU A 282 25.70 24.34 -7.42
C GLU A 282 25.94 23.18 -8.38
N VAL A 283 26.14 21.98 -7.81
CA VAL A 283 26.38 20.73 -8.52
C VAL A 283 25.20 19.80 -8.28
N PHE A 284 24.65 19.31 -9.37
CA PHE A 284 23.61 18.28 -9.36
C PHE A 284 24.22 16.92 -9.72
N PHE A 285 23.74 15.84 -9.06
CA PHE A 285 24.17 14.48 -9.34
C PHE A 285 23.06 13.72 -10.08
N GLY A 286 23.32 13.36 -11.33
CA GLY A 286 22.35 12.67 -12.19
C GLY A 286 23.00 12.01 -13.41
N ASP A 287 22.18 11.34 -14.22
CA ASP A 287 22.60 10.76 -15.51
C ASP A 287 22.49 11.83 -16.61
N LYS A 288 23.66 12.43 -16.99
CA LYS A 288 23.74 13.49 -17.96
C LYS A 288 23.20 13.09 -19.34
N ALA A 289 23.47 11.86 -19.77
CA ALA A 289 23.01 11.37 -21.06
C ALA A 289 21.49 11.28 -21.14
N VAL A 290 20.85 10.79 -20.05
CA VAL A 290 19.38 10.76 -19.95
C VAL A 290 18.78 12.16 -19.94
N ILE A 291 19.38 13.09 -19.20
CA ILE A 291 18.90 14.47 -19.10
C ILE A 291 18.96 15.15 -20.50
N LEU A 292 20.05 14.97 -21.24
CA LEU A 292 20.19 15.51 -22.60
C LEU A 292 19.17 14.86 -23.56
N GLU A 293 18.99 13.55 -23.52
CA GLU A 293 18.01 12.83 -24.34
C GLU A 293 16.56 13.32 -24.08
N VAL A 294 16.20 13.54 -22.83
CA VAL A 294 14.90 14.14 -22.49
C VAL A 294 14.79 15.54 -23.07
N THR A 295 15.84 16.35 -22.91
CA THR A 295 15.86 17.73 -23.41
C THR A 295 15.72 17.78 -24.92
N GLU A 296 16.43 16.94 -25.68
CA GLU A 296 16.33 16.80 -27.12
C GLU A 296 14.90 16.46 -27.56
N ASN A 297 14.25 15.49 -26.88
CA ASN A 297 12.85 15.15 -27.15
C ASN A 297 11.89 16.32 -26.90
N LEU A 298 12.07 17.07 -25.81
CA LEU A 298 11.23 18.24 -25.52
C LEU A 298 11.45 19.34 -26.53
N LEU A 299 12.72 19.60 -26.90
CA LEU A 299 13.11 20.61 -27.87
C LEU A 299 12.58 20.28 -29.27
N SER A 300 12.73 19.06 -29.74
CA SER A 300 12.21 18.59 -31.03
C SER A 300 10.68 18.79 -31.11
N ASN A 301 9.95 18.49 -30.03
CA ASN A 301 8.51 18.73 -29.95
C ASN A 301 8.19 20.24 -29.98
N ALA A 302 8.88 21.06 -29.19
CA ALA A 302 8.66 22.50 -29.15
C ALA A 302 8.93 23.13 -30.52
N LEU A 303 10.04 22.79 -31.17
CA LEU A 303 10.37 23.28 -32.49
C LEU A 303 9.37 22.91 -33.56
N ARG A 304 8.70 21.77 -33.44
CA ARG A 304 7.66 21.36 -34.37
C ARG A 304 6.44 22.27 -34.28
N TYR A 305 5.96 22.55 -33.07
CA TYR A 305 4.71 23.26 -32.85
C TYR A 305 4.86 24.77 -32.69
N ALA A 306 6.10 25.27 -32.44
CA ALA A 306 6.41 26.68 -32.40
C ALA A 306 6.09 27.38 -33.72
N LYS A 307 5.67 28.62 -33.64
CA LYS A 307 5.56 29.52 -34.79
C LYS A 307 6.93 30.10 -35.16
N GLU A 308 7.57 30.78 -34.23
CA GLU A 308 8.83 31.47 -34.44
C GLU A 308 9.89 31.22 -33.36
N LYS A 309 9.46 31.02 -32.09
CA LYS A 309 10.37 31.04 -30.93
C LYS A 309 10.18 29.87 -29.97
N VAL A 310 11.30 29.34 -29.51
CA VAL A 310 11.37 28.35 -28.43
C VAL A 310 12.26 28.88 -27.32
N HIS A 311 11.81 28.85 -26.11
CA HIS A 311 12.59 29.24 -24.93
C HIS A 311 12.88 28.02 -24.05
N ILE A 312 14.13 27.92 -23.63
CA ILE A 312 14.60 26.85 -22.75
C ILE A 312 15.14 27.52 -21.46
N CYS A 313 14.65 27.09 -20.33
CA CYS A 313 15.09 27.61 -19.04
C CYS A 313 15.58 26.44 -18.14
N ILE A 314 16.84 26.55 -17.73
CA ILE A 314 17.47 25.62 -16.79
C ILE A 314 17.37 26.23 -15.38
N GLN A 315 16.91 25.46 -14.43
CA GLN A 315 16.96 25.78 -12.99
C GLN A 315 17.65 24.61 -12.29
N LEU A 316 18.75 24.90 -11.62
CA LEU A 316 19.57 23.88 -10.97
C LEU A 316 19.76 24.22 -9.51
N THR A 317 19.50 23.24 -8.65
CA THR A 317 19.75 23.25 -7.22
C THR A 317 20.50 21.97 -6.84
N ALA A 318 21.02 21.90 -5.63
CA ALA A 318 21.69 20.69 -5.15
C ALA A 318 20.76 19.45 -5.08
N LEU A 319 19.44 19.63 -5.03
CA LEU A 319 18.43 18.58 -4.88
C LEU A 319 17.67 18.25 -6.16
N GLU A 320 17.44 19.26 -7.02
CA GLU A 320 16.60 19.14 -8.22
C GLU A 320 17.20 19.91 -9.39
N LEU A 321 17.09 19.32 -10.58
CA LEU A 321 17.31 19.98 -11.86
C LEU A 321 15.96 20.07 -12.58
N LYS A 322 15.59 21.27 -13.01
CA LYS A 322 14.39 21.54 -13.82
C LYS A 322 14.80 22.11 -15.17
N ILE A 323 14.31 21.48 -16.23
CA ILE A 323 14.46 21.97 -17.59
C ILE A 323 13.08 22.27 -18.14
N ARG A 324 12.81 23.53 -18.38
CA ARG A 324 11.53 23.99 -18.94
C ARG A 324 11.76 24.41 -20.39
N VAL A 325 10.99 23.81 -21.29
CA VAL A 325 10.94 24.18 -22.70
C VAL A 325 9.53 24.70 -22.99
N HIS A 326 9.43 25.90 -23.54
CA HIS A 326 8.16 26.49 -23.95
C HIS A 326 8.23 27.10 -25.35
N ASP A 327 7.14 26.99 -26.07
CA ASP A 327 6.99 27.48 -27.44
C ASP A 327 5.88 28.55 -27.54
N ASP A 328 5.80 29.19 -28.70
CA ASP A 328 4.80 30.16 -29.07
C ASP A 328 3.71 29.56 -29.98
N GLY A 329 3.53 28.24 -29.93
CA GLY A 329 2.58 27.48 -30.75
C GLY A 329 1.14 27.56 -30.27
N THR A 330 0.37 26.50 -30.56
CA THR A 330 -1.06 26.43 -30.23
C THR A 330 -1.34 25.86 -28.83
N GLY A 331 -0.29 25.46 -28.10
CA GLY A 331 -0.42 24.83 -26.79
C GLY A 331 -1.04 23.42 -26.82
N PHE A 332 -1.30 22.89 -25.65
CA PHE A 332 -2.00 21.62 -25.48
C PHE A 332 -3.53 21.84 -25.48
N GLY A 333 -4.31 20.86 -25.97
CA GLY A 333 -5.76 20.85 -25.84
C GLY A 333 -6.21 20.65 -24.36
N GLU A 334 -7.50 20.40 -24.15
CA GLU A 334 -8.12 20.33 -22.81
C GLU A 334 -7.48 19.31 -21.86
N ASN A 335 -6.75 18.29 -22.35
CA ASN A 335 -6.15 17.21 -21.53
C ASN A 335 -4.63 17.12 -21.76
N ALA A 336 -3.85 18.08 -21.28
CA ALA A 336 -2.40 18.08 -21.38
C ALA A 336 -1.74 16.82 -20.78
N GLU A 337 -2.23 16.32 -19.64
CA GLU A 337 -1.71 15.10 -18.99
C GLU A 337 -1.85 13.85 -19.87
N GLU A 338 -2.85 13.78 -20.73
CA GLU A 338 -3.02 12.64 -21.64
C GLU A 338 -1.92 12.56 -22.69
N MET A 339 -1.26 13.66 -23.02
CA MET A 339 -0.16 13.70 -23.99
C MET A 339 1.12 13.00 -23.47
N THR A 340 1.20 12.69 -22.19
CA THR A 340 2.29 11.89 -21.61
C THR A 340 2.02 10.38 -21.69
N LYS A 341 0.83 9.95 -22.13
CA LYS A 341 0.53 8.54 -22.39
C LYS A 341 1.16 8.11 -23.71
N ALA A 342 1.53 6.85 -23.81
CA ALA A 342 2.12 6.30 -25.02
C ALA A 342 1.18 6.46 -26.23
N PHE A 343 1.73 6.82 -27.39
CA PHE A 343 1.04 6.94 -28.68
C PHE A 343 -0.07 8.00 -28.73
N ARG A 344 -0.05 8.99 -27.86
CA ARG A 344 -0.98 10.13 -27.95
C ARG A 344 -0.42 11.20 -28.88
N GLN A 345 -1.25 11.66 -29.79
CA GLN A 345 -0.96 12.72 -30.76
C GLN A 345 -2.11 13.71 -30.82
N GLN A 346 -1.82 14.99 -30.97
CA GLN A 346 -2.83 16.05 -30.99
C GLN A 346 -3.67 16.06 -32.26
N ASN A 347 -3.09 15.69 -33.41
CA ASN A 347 -3.74 15.76 -34.73
C ASN A 347 -3.47 14.51 -35.55
N ALA A 348 -4.50 14.01 -36.27
CA ALA A 348 -4.35 12.89 -37.22
C ALA A 348 -3.38 13.15 -38.37
N LYS A 349 -3.12 14.42 -38.73
CA LYS A 349 -2.14 14.80 -39.76
C LYS A 349 -0.66 14.66 -39.30
N ASP A 350 -0.42 14.71 -37.98
CA ASP A 350 0.90 14.53 -37.40
C ASP A 350 1.33 13.06 -37.31
N SER A 351 0.37 12.14 -37.51
CA SER A 351 0.60 10.69 -37.47
C SER A 351 1.56 10.19 -38.56
N LEU A 352 1.80 10.96 -39.59
CA LEU A 352 2.67 10.54 -40.69
C LEU A 352 4.16 10.56 -40.38
N ASN A 353 4.63 11.31 -39.39
CA ASN A 353 6.07 11.51 -39.14
C ASN A 353 6.57 11.21 -37.72
N HIS A 354 5.70 10.91 -36.73
CA HIS A 354 6.15 10.67 -35.34
C HIS A 354 5.31 9.64 -34.62
N THR A 355 5.98 8.89 -33.75
CA THR A 355 5.39 7.75 -33.01
C THR A 355 4.54 8.13 -31.78
N GLY A 356 4.55 9.40 -31.36
CA GLY A 356 3.88 9.83 -30.10
C GLY A 356 4.50 9.24 -28.83
N LEU A 357 5.73 8.72 -28.90
CA LEU A 357 6.43 8.08 -27.79
C LEU A 357 7.43 8.98 -27.08
N GLY A 358 7.89 10.07 -27.71
CA GLY A 358 8.92 10.92 -27.11
C GLY A 358 8.53 11.48 -25.75
N MET A 359 7.32 12.03 -25.60
CA MET A 359 6.82 12.54 -24.31
C MET A 359 6.64 11.44 -23.27
N TYR A 360 6.20 10.26 -23.69
CA TYR A 360 6.07 9.09 -22.81
C TYR A 360 7.44 8.63 -22.29
N ILE A 361 8.44 8.52 -23.17
CA ILE A 361 9.82 8.17 -22.78
C ILE A 361 10.41 9.24 -21.86
N SER A 362 10.22 10.53 -22.18
CA SER A 362 10.67 11.64 -21.33
C SER A 362 10.07 11.57 -19.93
N ARG A 363 8.76 11.24 -19.81
CA ARG A 363 8.12 11.02 -18.52
C ARG A 363 8.77 9.87 -17.75
N LEU A 364 8.97 8.71 -18.39
CA LEU A 364 9.58 7.55 -17.76
C LEU A 364 11.01 7.83 -17.27
N TYR A 365 11.81 8.57 -18.04
CA TYR A 365 13.14 8.99 -17.63
C TYR A 365 13.11 9.93 -16.41
N CYS A 366 12.20 10.91 -16.40
CA CYS A 366 12.02 11.77 -15.22
C CYS A 366 11.60 10.98 -13.99
N GLU A 367 10.62 10.08 -14.13
CA GLU A 367 10.15 9.20 -13.04
C GLU A 367 11.26 8.29 -12.51
N LYS A 368 12.10 7.74 -13.40
CA LYS A 368 13.24 6.91 -13.02
C LYS A 368 14.31 7.69 -12.24
N HIS A 369 14.46 8.99 -12.53
CA HIS A 369 15.27 9.93 -11.75
C HIS A 369 14.60 10.41 -10.45
N GLY A 370 13.43 9.85 -10.08
CA GLY A 370 12.66 10.26 -8.90
C GLY A 370 11.96 11.61 -9.05
N GLY A 371 11.91 12.15 -10.27
CA GLY A 371 11.23 13.39 -10.63
C GLY A 371 9.92 13.13 -11.39
N HIS A 372 9.51 14.09 -12.22
CA HIS A 372 8.26 14.01 -12.99
C HIS A 372 8.30 14.96 -14.20
N LEU A 373 7.37 14.78 -15.14
CA LEU A 373 7.17 15.64 -16.30
C LEU A 373 5.86 16.42 -16.15
N LEU A 374 5.91 17.75 -16.25
CA LEU A 374 4.76 18.65 -16.17
C LEU A 374 4.46 19.26 -17.55
N LEU A 375 3.19 19.24 -17.94
CA LEU A 375 2.71 19.84 -19.18
C LEU A 375 1.68 20.92 -18.85
N GLU A 376 1.93 22.13 -19.31
CA GLU A 376 1.10 23.31 -19.05
C GLU A 376 0.98 24.15 -20.32
N ASN A 377 -0.03 24.99 -20.41
CA ASN A 377 -0.07 26.05 -21.41
C ASN A 377 0.46 27.35 -20.80
N ASN A 378 1.30 28.06 -21.54
CA ASN A 378 1.77 29.37 -21.10
C ASN A 378 0.68 30.46 -21.27
N GLU A 379 0.93 31.64 -20.71
CA GLU A 379 -0.01 32.78 -20.74
C GLU A 379 -0.38 33.22 -22.15
N ASN A 380 0.46 32.92 -23.18
CA ASN A 380 0.27 33.24 -24.58
C ASN A 380 -0.30 32.08 -25.41
N ASN A 381 -0.90 31.08 -24.76
CA ASN A 381 -1.46 29.85 -25.33
C ASN A 381 -0.44 28.92 -26.05
N GLY A 382 0.86 29.09 -25.89
CA GLY A 382 1.88 28.14 -26.32
C GLY A 382 2.01 26.98 -25.30
N ALA A 383 2.68 25.90 -25.71
CA ALA A 383 2.95 24.78 -24.82
C ALA A 383 4.17 25.06 -23.91
N SER A 384 4.13 24.58 -22.70
CA SER A 384 5.23 24.63 -21.73
C SER A 384 5.40 23.24 -21.11
N VAL A 385 6.55 22.62 -21.30
CA VAL A 385 6.90 21.32 -20.73
C VAL A 385 8.06 21.47 -19.78
N THR A 386 7.90 20.98 -18.56
CA THR A 386 8.95 21.03 -17.53
C THR A 386 9.35 19.62 -17.14
N ALA A 387 10.57 19.23 -17.44
CA ALA A 387 11.19 18.01 -16.94
C ALA A 387 11.86 18.30 -15.59
N VAL A 388 11.50 17.54 -14.58
CA VAL A 388 12.05 17.61 -13.22
C VAL A 388 12.84 16.34 -12.95
N PHE A 389 14.08 16.48 -12.53
CA PHE A 389 14.97 15.38 -12.15
C PHE A 389 15.38 15.58 -10.69
N SER A 390 15.24 14.54 -9.88
CA SER A 390 15.72 14.54 -8.51
C SER A 390 17.15 14.01 -8.44
N ARG A 391 17.92 14.47 -7.45
CA ARG A 391 19.30 14.05 -7.23
C ARG A 391 19.37 12.54 -7.02
N ILE A 392 20.29 11.86 -7.71
CA ILE A 392 20.65 10.45 -7.42
C ILE A 392 21.55 10.43 -6.19
N VAL A 393 21.08 9.72 -5.13
CA VAL A 393 21.77 9.61 -3.82
C VAL A 393 22.80 8.50 -3.84
#